data_74028396593c9799a8f6b7995b45daa6
#
_entry.id   74028396593c9799a8f6b7995b45daa6
#
_cell.length_a   1.000
_cell.length_b   1.000
_cell.length_c   1.000
_cell.angle_alpha   90.00
_cell.angle_beta   90.00
_cell.angle_gamma   90.00
#
_symmetry.space_group_name_H-M   'P 1'
#
loop_
_entity.id
_entity.type
_entity.pdbx_description
1 polymer ?
#
loop_
_entity_poly.entity_id
_entity_poly.type
_entity_poly.pdbx_seq_one_letter_code
_entity_poly.pdbx_strand_id
1 'polypeptide(L)'
;DWEEQKQMWFAEIQKAKKSDGEHTENADLHTKNMRMERCTVSEMEFPEFAIAIDRPELYEQYSHRSLEDFIKYYWKKQHLGKYPLAQRRPDRLYIGNQFCSHLFPSDEMLFALLQKAQRESLQVTVVFTCQKESALKSMEQLLQKLDQWCGEHDRELEVIVNDWGLAGLVGRMTSHLIPILGILLNKYKKDPRIGFKQGDQMLLKENPLGLENYRKYLQDEFAIHRYEWECCGHEQEYPQGHNSLYFPFYQTNTSQYCPLY
;
A
#
# COMPACT_ATOMS: atom_id res chain seq x y z
N ASP A 1 -19.09 12.82 -22.69
CA ASP A 1 -19.52 12.52 -21.33
C ASP A 1 -18.81 11.26 -20.85
N TRP A 2 -18.34 11.26 -19.59
CA TRP A 2 -17.58 10.14 -19.01
C TRP A 2 -18.37 8.82 -18.98
N GLU A 3 -19.68 8.87 -18.75
CA GLU A 3 -20.56 7.70 -18.75
C GLU A 3 -20.74 7.11 -20.16
N GLU A 4 -20.79 7.93 -21.19
CA GLU A 4 -20.80 7.48 -22.60
C GLU A 4 -19.48 6.79 -23.01
N GLN A 5 -18.33 7.36 -22.63
CA GLN A 5 -17.03 6.75 -22.88
C GLN A 5 -16.88 5.39 -22.17
N LYS A 6 -17.38 5.29 -20.94
CA LYS A 6 -17.38 4.06 -20.17
C LYS A 6 -18.28 2.98 -20.80
N GLN A 7 -19.45 3.35 -21.29
CA GLN A 7 -20.35 2.42 -21.99
C GLN A 7 -19.77 1.95 -23.32
N MET A 8 -19.12 2.82 -24.08
CA MET A 8 -18.39 2.44 -25.30
C MET A 8 -17.26 1.46 -25.00
N TRP A 9 -16.50 1.71 -23.96
CA TRP A 9 -15.39 0.82 -23.56
C TRP A 9 -15.87 -0.57 -23.11
N PHE A 10 -16.96 -0.64 -22.37
CA PHE A 10 -17.59 -1.92 -22.01
C PHE A 10 -18.15 -2.67 -23.24
N ALA A 11 -18.70 -1.96 -24.22
CA ALA A 11 -19.19 -2.57 -25.44
C ALA A 11 -18.04 -3.14 -26.31
N GLU A 12 -16.88 -2.49 -26.37
CA GLU A 12 -15.71 -2.99 -27.07
C GLU A 12 -15.12 -4.23 -26.39
N ILE A 13 -15.04 -4.25 -25.06
CA ILE A 13 -14.58 -5.44 -24.32
C ILE A 13 -15.52 -6.62 -24.55
N GLN A 14 -16.82 -6.40 -24.64
CA GLN A 14 -17.78 -7.46 -24.92
C GLN A 14 -17.71 -7.97 -26.38
N LYS A 15 -17.40 -7.07 -27.32
CA LYS A 15 -17.15 -7.45 -28.72
C LYS A 15 -15.88 -8.31 -28.84
N ALA A 16 -14.79 -7.93 -28.18
CA ALA A 16 -13.56 -8.70 -28.17
C ALA A 16 -13.76 -10.12 -27.60
N LYS A 17 -14.54 -10.25 -26.51
CA LYS A 17 -14.88 -11.56 -25.93
C LYS A 17 -15.74 -12.45 -26.83
N LYS A 18 -16.54 -11.88 -27.74
CA LYS A 18 -17.33 -12.65 -28.73
C LYS A 18 -16.51 -13.12 -29.92
N SER A 19 -15.49 -12.36 -30.34
CA SER A 19 -14.62 -12.76 -31.45
C SER A 19 -13.66 -13.88 -31.08
N ASP A 20 -13.28 -14.03 -29.81
CA ASP A 20 -12.43 -15.13 -29.31
C ASP A 20 -13.19 -16.45 -29.11
N GLY A 21 -14.54 -16.43 -29.16
CA GLY A 21 -15.39 -17.61 -28.97
C GLY A 21 -15.61 -18.46 -30.24
N GLU A 22 -15.18 -17.99 -31.39
CA GLU A 22 -15.44 -18.72 -32.67
C GLU A 22 -14.26 -19.54 -33.21
N HIS A 23 -13.12 -19.62 -32.50
CA HIS A 23 -11.91 -20.32 -32.97
C HIS A 23 -11.32 -21.37 -32.03
N THR A 24 -12.14 -22.05 -31.21
CA THR A 24 -11.63 -23.22 -30.47
C THR A 24 -12.67 -24.32 -30.35
N GLU A 25 -12.94 -25.00 -31.47
CA GLU A 25 -13.34 -26.40 -31.44
C GLU A 25 -12.09 -27.26 -31.72
N ASN A 26 -11.72 -28.07 -30.74
CA ASN A 26 -10.70 -29.14 -30.70
C ASN A 26 -9.46 -28.80 -29.84
N ALA A 27 -9.64 -28.81 -28.55
CA ALA A 27 -8.61 -29.26 -27.62
C ALA A 27 -9.30 -29.91 -26.42
N ASP A 28 -9.10 -31.22 -26.26
CA ASP A 28 -9.54 -32.01 -25.13
C ASP A 28 -9.11 -31.35 -23.82
N LEU A 29 -10.06 -30.70 -23.19
CA LEU A 29 -9.91 -30.13 -21.86
C LEU A 29 -10.05 -31.26 -20.85
N HIS A 30 -8.92 -31.73 -20.34
CA HIS A 30 -8.89 -32.26 -18.99
C HIS A 30 -9.25 -31.13 -18.03
N THR A 31 -10.53 -30.89 -17.85
CA THR A 31 -11.07 -30.14 -16.73
C THR A 31 -10.75 -30.90 -15.46
N LYS A 32 -9.60 -30.65 -14.87
CA LYS A 32 -9.43 -30.84 -13.46
C LYS A 32 -10.45 -29.94 -12.78
N ASN A 33 -11.52 -30.53 -12.30
CA ASN A 33 -12.40 -29.96 -11.30
C ASN A 33 -11.52 -29.55 -10.11
N MET A 34 -11.00 -28.34 -10.10
CA MET A 34 -10.63 -27.68 -8.86
C MET A 34 -11.95 -27.44 -8.11
N ARG A 35 -12.36 -28.43 -7.32
CA ARG A 35 -13.26 -28.22 -6.21
C ARG A 35 -12.63 -27.10 -5.41
N MET A 36 -13.18 -25.90 -5.51
CA MET A 36 -13.01 -24.88 -4.49
C MET A 36 -13.57 -25.53 -3.21
N GLU A 37 -12.68 -26.10 -2.42
CA GLU A 37 -13.00 -26.43 -1.04
C GLU A 37 -13.47 -25.13 -0.42
N ARG A 38 -14.73 -25.11 -0.03
CA ARG A 38 -15.28 -23.99 0.76
C ARG A 38 -14.51 -24.03 2.07
N CYS A 39 -13.47 -23.21 2.15
CA CYS A 39 -12.85 -22.87 3.42
C CYS A 39 -13.98 -22.31 4.30
N THR A 40 -14.31 -23.00 5.36
CA THR A 40 -15.30 -22.53 6.31
C THR A 40 -14.76 -21.25 6.94
N VAL A 41 -15.55 -20.20 6.96
CA VAL A 41 -15.22 -18.83 7.41
C VAL A 41 -14.64 -18.79 8.84
N SER A 42 -14.73 -19.89 9.60
CA SER A 42 -14.23 -20.04 10.97
C SER A 42 -12.72 -20.26 11.10
N GLU A 43 -11.98 -20.54 10.01
CA GLU A 43 -10.53 -20.80 10.03
C GLU A 43 -9.71 -19.76 9.26
N MET A 44 -10.35 -18.74 8.64
CA MET A 44 -9.62 -17.66 8.03
C MET A 44 -9.27 -16.64 9.11
N GLU A 45 -8.01 -16.59 9.55
CA GLU A 45 -7.45 -15.39 10.14
C GLU A 45 -7.63 -14.27 9.11
N PHE A 46 -8.55 -13.35 9.38
CA PHE A 46 -8.72 -12.20 8.51
C PHE A 46 -7.43 -11.37 8.54
N PRO A 47 -6.88 -11.03 7.37
CA PRO A 47 -5.69 -10.20 7.33
C PRO A 47 -5.93 -8.88 8.08
N GLU A 48 -4.88 -8.31 8.64
CA GLU A 48 -4.92 -6.99 9.25
C GLU A 48 -5.50 -5.98 8.27
N PHE A 49 -6.45 -5.20 8.73
CA PHE A 49 -7.13 -4.20 7.92
C PHE A 49 -6.69 -2.80 8.29
N ALA A 50 -6.07 -2.09 7.34
CA ALA A 50 -5.61 -0.73 7.52
C ALA A 50 -6.35 0.26 6.62
N ILE A 51 -6.49 1.50 7.08
CA ILE A 51 -6.92 2.62 6.26
C ILE A 51 -5.81 3.67 6.20
N ALA A 52 -5.65 4.30 5.03
CA ALA A 52 -4.64 5.33 4.82
C ALA A 52 -5.25 6.74 4.96
N ILE A 53 -4.68 7.53 5.86
CA ILE A 53 -4.93 8.97 5.96
C ILE A 53 -3.71 9.68 5.41
N ASP A 54 -3.84 10.28 4.23
CA ASP A 54 -2.73 10.68 3.36
C ASP A 54 -2.72 12.18 2.99
N ARG A 55 -3.60 12.97 3.62
CA ARG A 55 -3.75 14.39 3.30
C ARG A 55 -4.30 15.19 4.47
N PRO A 56 -4.04 16.51 4.52
CA PRO A 56 -4.42 17.38 5.65
C PRO A 56 -5.90 17.26 6.06
N GLU A 57 -6.82 17.22 5.09
CA GLU A 57 -8.25 17.06 5.34
C GLU A 57 -8.54 15.80 6.19
N LEU A 58 -7.92 14.66 5.86
CA LEU A 58 -8.14 13.41 6.59
C LEU A 58 -7.51 13.46 7.99
N TYR A 59 -6.35 14.11 8.16
CA TYR A 59 -5.74 14.30 9.48
C TYR A 59 -6.66 15.11 10.41
N GLU A 60 -7.17 16.24 9.92
CA GLU A 60 -8.11 17.07 10.67
C GLU A 60 -9.39 16.32 11.01
N GLN A 61 -9.98 15.63 10.04
CA GLN A 61 -11.22 14.88 10.29
C GLN A 61 -11.01 13.76 11.29
N TYR A 62 -9.89 13.05 11.24
CA TYR A 62 -9.57 12.02 12.22
C TYR A 62 -9.29 12.61 13.60
N SER A 63 -8.58 13.73 13.70
CA SER A 63 -8.24 14.35 14.98
C SER A 63 -9.47 14.80 15.77
N HIS A 64 -10.54 15.27 15.09
CA HIS A 64 -11.71 15.90 15.72
C HIS A 64 -12.93 14.99 15.87
N ARG A 65 -12.96 13.80 15.24
CA ARG A 65 -14.10 12.89 15.27
C ARG A 65 -13.86 11.70 16.19
N SER A 66 -14.92 11.03 16.62
CA SER A 66 -14.81 9.66 17.10
C SER A 66 -14.30 8.74 15.97
N LEU A 67 -13.68 7.60 16.31
CA LEU A 67 -13.24 6.64 15.29
C LEU A 67 -14.40 6.17 14.41
N GLU A 68 -15.55 5.90 14.98
CA GLU A 68 -16.74 5.44 14.25
C GLU A 68 -17.24 6.49 13.24
N ASP A 69 -17.31 7.76 13.65
CA ASP A 69 -17.76 8.84 12.77
C ASP A 69 -16.71 9.15 11.70
N PHE A 70 -15.42 9.00 12.05
CA PHE A 70 -14.35 9.13 11.08
C PHE A 70 -14.41 8.02 10.02
N ILE A 71 -14.62 6.77 10.40
CA ILE A 71 -14.75 5.64 9.46
C ILE A 71 -15.92 5.89 8.49
N LYS A 72 -17.08 6.30 9.00
CA LYS A 72 -18.23 6.65 8.14
C LYS A 72 -17.90 7.78 7.15
N TYR A 73 -17.23 8.82 7.65
CA TYR A 73 -16.77 9.93 6.82
C TYR A 73 -15.78 9.46 5.76
N TYR A 74 -14.76 8.69 6.15
CA TYR A 74 -13.72 8.16 5.26
C TYR A 74 -14.30 7.38 4.09
N TRP A 75 -15.14 6.41 4.36
CA TRP A 75 -15.75 5.56 3.32
C TRP A 75 -16.71 6.35 2.41
N LYS A 76 -17.45 7.29 2.96
CA LYS A 76 -18.30 8.19 2.18
C LYS A 76 -17.43 9.05 1.23
N LYS A 77 -16.34 9.59 1.71
CA LYS A 77 -15.42 10.43 0.93
C LYS A 77 -14.74 9.66 -0.22
N GLN A 78 -14.41 8.41 0.01
CA GLN A 78 -13.81 7.53 -0.99
C GLN A 78 -14.84 6.91 -1.95
N HIS A 79 -16.12 7.19 -1.79
CA HIS A 79 -17.22 6.57 -2.55
C HIS A 79 -17.28 5.03 -2.44
N LEU A 80 -16.70 4.46 -1.38
CA LEU A 80 -16.59 3.02 -1.14
C LEU A 80 -17.48 2.50 0.00
N GLY A 81 -18.44 3.32 0.47
CA GLY A 81 -19.32 2.97 1.61
C GLY A 81 -20.19 1.72 1.45
N LYS A 82 -20.33 1.20 0.22
CA LYS A 82 -21.05 -0.05 -0.06
C LYS A 82 -20.17 -1.31 0.02
N TYR A 83 -18.88 -1.16 0.16
CA TYR A 83 -17.97 -2.29 0.28
C TYR A 83 -18.10 -2.98 1.64
N PRO A 84 -17.98 -4.29 1.71
CA PRO A 84 -18.07 -5.03 2.98
C PRO A 84 -17.07 -4.54 4.03
N LEU A 85 -15.86 -4.15 3.60
CA LEU A 85 -14.83 -3.59 4.49
C LEU A 85 -15.23 -2.27 5.15
N ALA A 86 -16.19 -1.52 4.58
CA ALA A 86 -16.67 -0.29 5.19
C ALA A 86 -17.42 -0.50 6.52
N GLN A 87 -17.82 -1.73 6.79
CA GLN A 87 -18.44 -2.13 8.06
C GLN A 87 -17.43 -2.65 9.09
N ARG A 88 -16.18 -2.87 8.68
CA ARG A 88 -15.13 -3.37 9.56
C ARG A 88 -14.39 -2.20 10.21
N ARG A 89 -14.11 -2.32 11.50
CA ARG A 89 -13.20 -1.43 12.20
C ARG A 89 -11.77 -1.68 11.69
N PRO A 90 -10.99 -0.65 11.37
CA PRO A 90 -9.59 -0.83 11.03
C PRO A 90 -8.78 -1.28 12.25
N ASP A 91 -7.77 -2.08 12.01
CA ASP A 91 -6.79 -2.51 12.99
C ASP A 91 -5.62 -1.52 13.04
N ARG A 92 -5.37 -0.80 11.92
CA ARG A 92 -4.20 0.05 11.72
C ARG A 92 -4.53 1.33 10.93
N LEU A 93 -3.79 2.39 11.20
CA LEU A 93 -3.76 3.61 10.41
C LEU A 93 -2.40 3.79 9.73
N TYR A 94 -2.44 4.10 8.44
CA TYR A 94 -1.29 4.60 7.71
C TYR A 94 -1.37 6.13 7.71
N ILE A 95 -0.37 6.80 8.29
CA ILE A 95 -0.34 8.26 8.45
C ILE A 95 0.79 8.83 7.61
N GLY A 96 0.49 9.68 6.65
CA GLY A 96 1.47 10.29 5.75
C GLY A 96 1.16 10.00 4.29
N ASN A 97 2.07 10.39 3.38
CA ASN A 97 1.83 10.29 1.95
C ASN A 97 3.05 9.70 1.24
N GLN A 98 2.83 8.71 0.39
CA GLN A 98 3.91 8.03 -0.34
C GLN A 98 4.52 8.85 -1.47
N PHE A 99 3.80 9.86 -1.98
CA PHE A 99 4.14 10.56 -3.21
C PHE A 99 4.50 12.03 -3.03
N CYS A 100 4.01 12.68 -1.98
CA CYS A 100 4.12 14.12 -1.82
C CYS A 100 4.48 14.51 -0.38
N SER A 101 5.66 15.10 -0.20
CA SER A 101 6.12 15.60 1.11
C SER A 101 5.27 16.75 1.66
N HIS A 102 4.64 17.55 0.78
CA HIS A 102 3.78 18.65 1.19
C HIS A 102 2.43 18.21 1.78
N LEU A 103 2.06 16.95 1.57
CA LEU A 103 0.86 16.36 2.16
C LEU A 103 1.15 15.64 3.48
N PHE A 104 2.41 15.59 3.90
CA PHE A 104 2.79 15.02 5.18
C PHE A 104 2.31 15.94 6.32
N PRO A 105 1.83 15.41 7.46
CA PRO A 105 1.38 16.24 8.59
C PRO A 105 2.54 17.03 9.22
N SER A 106 2.24 18.17 9.87
CA SER A 106 3.22 18.81 10.74
C SER A 106 3.59 17.91 11.92
N ASP A 107 4.74 18.16 12.55
CA ASP A 107 5.16 17.40 13.74
C ASP A 107 4.04 17.37 14.81
N GLU A 108 3.45 18.53 15.13
CA GLU A 108 2.39 18.64 16.13
C GLU A 108 1.18 17.78 15.75
N MET A 109 0.76 17.84 14.48
CA MET A 109 -0.36 17.04 14.01
C MET A 109 -0.02 15.54 14.06
N LEU A 110 1.18 15.15 13.60
CA LEU A 110 1.63 13.76 13.62
C LEU A 110 1.55 13.17 15.03
N PHE A 111 2.14 13.84 16.03
CA PHE A 111 2.12 13.34 17.40
C PHE A 111 0.71 13.34 18.01
N ALA A 112 -0.14 14.31 17.68
CA ALA A 112 -1.54 14.29 18.10
C ALA A 112 -2.30 13.07 17.51
N LEU A 113 -2.05 12.73 16.23
CA LEU A 113 -2.63 11.55 15.58
C LEU A 113 -2.11 10.24 16.21
N LEU A 114 -0.81 10.15 16.51
CA LEU A 114 -0.21 8.99 17.20
C LEU A 114 -0.85 8.77 18.58
N GLN A 115 -0.97 9.82 19.38
CA GLN A 115 -1.61 9.75 20.70
C GLN A 115 -3.08 9.35 20.61
N LYS A 116 -3.80 9.87 19.62
CA LYS A 116 -5.21 9.51 19.42
C LYS A 116 -5.34 8.04 19.00
N ALA A 117 -4.55 7.58 18.04
CA ALA A 117 -4.55 6.19 17.59
C ALA A 117 -4.24 5.22 18.75
N GLN A 118 -3.30 5.61 19.63
CA GLN A 118 -2.97 4.84 20.83
C GLN A 118 -4.18 4.71 21.77
N ARG A 119 -4.88 5.81 22.05
CA ARG A 119 -6.10 5.79 22.87
C ARG A 119 -7.20 4.93 22.27
N GLU A 120 -7.26 4.86 20.97
CA GLU A 120 -8.24 4.05 20.23
C GLU A 120 -7.74 2.62 19.95
N SER A 121 -6.59 2.22 20.53
CA SER A 121 -6.00 0.88 20.36
C SER A 121 -5.80 0.51 18.88
N LEU A 122 -5.38 1.48 18.06
CA LEU A 122 -5.00 1.26 16.68
C LEU A 122 -3.47 1.14 16.56
N GLN A 123 -3.02 0.23 15.71
CA GLN A 123 -1.64 0.24 15.25
C GLN A 123 -1.42 1.42 14.30
N VAL A 124 -0.19 1.89 14.19
CA VAL A 124 0.15 2.98 13.27
C VAL A 124 1.36 2.60 12.44
N THR A 125 1.31 2.96 11.17
CA THR A 125 2.47 2.99 10.26
C THR A 125 2.61 4.41 9.72
N VAL A 126 3.77 5.04 9.93
CA VAL A 126 4.06 6.38 9.37
C VAL A 126 4.62 6.22 7.96
N VAL A 127 4.12 7.01 7.03
CA VAL A 127 4.42 6.87 5.59
C VAL A 127 5.23 8.05 5.11
N PHE A 128 6.49 7.83 4.80
CA PHE A 128 7.37 8.83 4.21
C PHE A 128 7.47 8.68 2.70
N THR A 129 7.45 9.80 1.98
CA THR A 129 7.81 9.84 0.55
C THR A 129 9.32 9.96 0.39
N CYS A 130 9.80 9.93 -0.87
CA CYS A 130 11.19 10.24 -1.19
C CYS A 130 11.56 11.64 -0.68
N GLN A 131 12.71 11.76 -0.03
CA GLN A 131 13.18 12.99 0.56
C GLN A 131 14.18 13.70 -0.35
N LYS A 132 14.11 15.04 -0.38
CA LYS A 132 15.14 15.86 -1.01
C LYS A 132 16.32 16.02 -0.05
N GLU A 133 17.53 16.16 -0.58
CA GLU A 133 18.74 16.37 0.23
C GLU A 133 18.58 17.55 1.22
N SER A 134 17.94 18.64 0.77
CA SER A 134 17.66 19.81 1.62
C SER A 134 16.76 19.52 2.82
N ALA A 135 15.98 18.44 2.79
CA ALA A 135 15.07 18.03 3.88
C ALA A 135 15.70 17.02 4.85
N LEU A 136 16.88 16.48 4.54
CA LEU A 136 17.49 15.40 5.35
C LEU A 136 17.65 15.79 6.82
N LYS A 137 18.14 17.00 7.10
CA LYS A 137 18.37 17.45 8.48
C LYS A 137 17.05 17.54 9.28
N SER A 138 15.97 18.04 8.69
CA SER A 138 14.67 18.08 9.35
C SER A 138 14.09 16.68 9.52
N MET A 139 14.35 15.79 8.56
CA MET A 139 13.94 14.39 8.64
C MET A 139 14.67 13.64 9.76
N GLU A 140 15.98 13.82 9.90
CA GLU A 140 16.76 13.27 11.02
C GLU A 140 16.17 13.70 12.37
N GLN A 141 15.83 14.98 12.52
CA GLN A 141 15.22 15.49 13.73
C GLN A 141 13.85 14.87 14.00
N LEU A 142 13.03 14.68 12.96
CA LEU A 142 11.72 14.05 13.10
C LEU A 142 11.86 12.57 13.49
N LEU A 143 12.78 11.82 12.86
CA LEU A 143 13.04 10.43 13.20
C LEU A 143 13.50 10.28 14.66
N GLN A 144 14.38 11.15 15.14
CA GLN A 144 14.81 11.16 16.54
C GLN A 144 13.65 11.41 17.50
N LYS A 145 12.76 12.39 17.19
CA LYS A 145 11.56 12.65 17.99
C LYS A 145 10.61 11.45 18.03
N LEU A 146 10.43 10.78 16.88
CA LEU A 146 9.59 9.57 16.80
C LEU A 146 10.19 8.42 17.61
N ASP A 147 11.50 8.20 17.49
CA ASP A 147 12.20 7.16 18.25
C ASP A 147 12.12 7.42 19.76
N GLN A 148 12.35 8.65 20.18
CA GLN A 148 12.18 9.06 21.58
C GLN A 148 10.75 8.83 22.06
N TRP A 149 9.75 9.27 21.27
CA TRP A 149 8.34 9.06 21.61
C TRP A 149 8.01 7.57 21.76
N CYS A 150 8.55 6.72 20.90
CA CYS A 150 8.38 5.27 20.99
C CYS A 150 8.98 4.71 22.29
N GLY A 151 10.20 5.12 22.64
CA GLY A 151 10.85 4.71 23.89
C GLY A 151 10.08 5.17 25.14
N GLU A 152 9.52 6.37 25.14
CA GLU A 152 8.70 6.90 26.26
C GLU A 152 7.37 6.14 26.43
N HIS A 153 6.88 5.49 25.38
CA HIS A 153 5.60 4.75 25.38
C HIS A 153 5.78 3.23 25.33
N ASP A 154 7.02 2.74 25.45
CA ASP A 154 7.39 1.31 25.38
C ASP A 154 6.77 0.58 24.18
N ARG A 155 7.03 1.12 22.97
CA ARG A 155 6.47 0.60 21.72
C ARG A 155 7.40 0.79 20.54
N GLU A 156 7.18 -0.03 19.54
CA GLU A 156 7.77 0.13 18.22
C GLU A 156 6.81 0.83 17.26
N LEU A 157 7.36 1.50 16.24
CA LEU A 157 6.59 2.19 15.22
C LEU A 157 7.10 1.80 13.83
N GLU A 158 6.20 1.26 13.03
CA GLU A 158 6.51 0.98 11.63
C GLU A 158 6.59 2.26 10.81
N VAL A 159 7.61 2.34 9.95
CA VAL A 159 7.83 3.48 9.06
C VAL A 159 8.07 3.00 7.64
N ILE A 160 7.23 3.45 6.70
CA ILE A 160 7.43 3.16 5.28
C ILE A 160 8.50 4.09 4.73
N VAL A 161 9.52 3.50 4.14
CA VAL A 161 10.62 4.21 3.48
C VAL A 161 10.50 4.06 1.97
N ASN A 162 10.57 5.18 1.25
CA ASN A 162 10.43 5.26 -0.20
C ASN A 162 11.70 5.74 -0.92
N ASP A 163 12.81 5.88 -0.17
CA ASP A 163 14.16 6.08 -0.71
C ASP A 163 15.22 5.40 0.19
N TRP A 164 16.36 5.11 -0.41
CA TRP A 164 17.45 4.40 0.27
C TRP A 164 18.17 5.25 1.31
N GLY A 165 18.18 6.57 1.13
CA GLY A 165 18.76 7.50 2.10
C GLY A 165 18.00 7.43 3.42
N LEU A 166 16.67 7.51 3.35
CA LEU A 166 15.80 7.41 4.52
C LEU A 166 15.88 6.01 5.16
N ALA A 167 15.90 4.93 4.35
CA ALA A 167 16.07 3.57 4.87
C ALA A 167 17.37 3.45 5.70
N GLY A 168 18.47 3.98 5.17
CA GLY A 168 19.76 4.00 5.88
C GLY A 168 19.76 4.89 7.13
N LEU A 169 19.00 6.00 7.15
CA LEU A 169 18.85 6.84 8.34
C LEU A 169 18.09 6.10 9.45
N VAL A 170 16.95 5.50 9.13
CA VAL A 170 16.17 4.71 10.10
C VAL A 170 17.02 3.62 10.70
N GLY A 171 17.70 2.80 9.90
CA GLY A 171 18.51 1.69 10.39
C GLY A 171 19.70 2.10 11.26
N ARG A 172 20.27 3.32 11.06
CA ARG A 172 21.44 3.78 11.82
C ARG A 172 21.10 4.63 13.04
N MET A 173 19.99 5.36 13.04
CA MET A 173 19.72 6.43 14.00
C MET A 173 18.62 6.10 14.99
N THR A 174 17.87 5.03 14.78
CA THR A 174 16.69 4.70 15.58
C THR A 174 16.76 3.27 16.11
N SER A 175 16.11 3.04 17.26
CA SER A 175 16.06 1.73 17.92
C SER A 175 14.65 1.16 17.98
N HIS A 176 13.63 2.02 17.83
CA HIS A 176 12.21 1.64 17.96
C HIS A 176 11.43 1.83 16.67
N LEU A 177 12.08 2.34 15.60
CA LEU A 177 11.43 2.48 14.30
C LEU A 177 11.75 1.26 13.42
N ILE A 178 10.71 0.63 12.89
CA ILE A 178 10.81 -0.57 12.04
C ILE A 178 10.61 -0.14 10.58
N PRO A 179 11.66 -0.18 9.73
CA PRO A 179 11.53 0.21 8.34
C PRO A 179 10.77 -0.83 7.51
N ILE A 180 9.88 -0.35 6.66
CA ILE A 180 9.10 -1.14 5.71
C ILE A 180 9.42 -0.65 4.29
N LEU A 181 9.64 -1.56 3.35
CA LEU A 181 9.88 -1.22 1.96
C LEU A 181 8.63 -0.64 1.33
N GLY A 182 8.67 0.65 1.00
CA GLY A 182 7.56 1.35 0.36
C GLY A 182 7.38 1.01 -1.12
N ILE A 183 6.22 1.35 -1.66
CA ILE A 183 5.83 1.05 -3.05
C ILE A 183 6.73 1.73 -4.09
N LEU A 184 7.40 2.84 -3.74
CA LEU A 184 8.32 3.51 -4.67
C LEU A 184 9.67 2.79 -4.79
N LEU A 185 10.06 2.02 -3.78
CA LEU A 185 11.25 1.16 -3.82
C LEU A 185 10.94 -0.25 -4.31
N ASN A 186 9.72 -0.73 -4.11
CA ASN A 186 9.29 -2.02 -4.64
C ASN A 186 8.99 -1.91 -6.14
N LYS A 187 10.00 -2.13 -6.96
CA LYS A 187 9.92 -1.98 -8.42
C LYS A 187 9.48 -3.27 -9.10
N TYR A 188 8.29 -3.25 -9.67
CA TYR A 188 7.75 -4.34 -10.49
C TYR A 188 6.90 -3.77 -11.64
N LYS A 189 6.58 -4.62 -12.60
CA LYS A 189 5.80 -4.20 -13.76
C LYS A 189 4.31 -4.14 -13.38
N LYS A 190 3.68 -2.99 -13.58
CA LYS A 190 2.28 -2.72 -13.23
C LYS A 190 1.38 -2.49 -14.46
N ASP A 191 1.90 -2.67 -15.66
CA ASP A 191 1.14 -2.46 -16.89
C ASP A 191 0.02 -3.52 -16.98
N PRO A 192 -1.27 -3.13 -16.95
CA PRO A 192 -2.39 -4.07 -17.02
C PRO A 192 -2.43 -4.86 -18.33
N ARG A 193 -1.69 -4.41 -19.34
CA ARG A 193 -1.57 -5.12 -20.63
C ARG A 193 -0.58 -6.27 -20.60
N ILE A 194 0.10 -6.52 -19.48
CA ILE A 194 1.09 -7.61 -19.36
C ILE A 194 0.47 -8.96 -19.74
N GLY A 195 -0.78 -9.22 -19.31
CA GLY A 195 -1.50 -10.45 -19.63
C GLY A 195 -1.76 -10.68 -21.14
N PHE A 196 -1.67 -9.62 -21.94
CA PHE A 196 -1.88 -9.66 -23.41
C PHE A 196 -0.59 -9.51 -24.20
N LYS A 197 0.55 -9.23 -23.56
CA LYS A 197 1.83 -9.11 -24.25
C LYS A 197 2.34 -10.46 -24.69
N GLN A 198 2.85 -10.53 -25.93
CA GLN A 198 3.61 -11.69 -26.41
C GLN A 198 4.98 -11.72 -25.71
N GLY A 199 5.44 -12.89 -25.36
CA GLY A 199 6.72 -13.11 -24.69
C GLY A 199 6.60 -14.09 -23.53
N ASP A 200 7.71 -14.24 -22.79
CA ASP A 200 7.74 -15.08 -21.60
C ASP A 200 6.97 -14.40 -20.46
N GLN A 201 5.80 -14.94 -20.16
CA GLN A 201 4.92 -14.44 -19.11
C GLN A 201 5.56 -14.52 -17.72
N MET A 202 6.44 -15.48 -17.47
CA MET A 202 7.18 -15.58 -16.20
C MET A 202 8.10 -14.37 -16.04
N LEU A 203 8.91 -14.05 -17.03
CA LEU A 203 9.80 -12.87 -16.99
C LEU A 203 9.05 -11.56 -16.86
N LEU A 204 7.82 -11.48 -17.38
CA LEU A 204 6.99 -10.28 -17.25
C LEU A 204 6.44 -10.08 -15.84
N LYS A 205 6.23 -11.16 -15.08
CA LYS A 205 5.72 -11.16 -13.70
C LYS A 205 6.81 -11.10 -12.63
N GLU A 206 8.07 -11.34 -12.99
CA GLU A 206 9.19 -11.29 -12.05
C GLU A 206 9.32 -9.92 -11.39
N ASN A 207 9.66 -9.95 -10.11
CA ASN A 207 10.05 -8.77 -9.35
C ASN A 207 11.28 -9.09 -8.48
N PRO A 208 12.08 -8.08 -8.08
CA PRO A 208 13.29 -8.29 -7.29
C PRO A 208 13.04 -9.00 -5.95
N LEU A 209 11.88 -8.78 -5.32
CA LEU A 209 11.55 -9.41 -4.05
C LEU A 209 11.28 -10.92 -4.16
N GLY A 210 11.11 -11.47 -5.36
CA GLY A 210 11.11 -12.90 -5.62
C GLY A 210 12.46 -13.56 -5.32
N LEU A 211 13.56 -12.79 -5.38
CA LEU A 211 14.91 -13.29 -5.15
C LEU A 211 15.26 -13.28 -3.66
N GLU A 212 15.61 -14.45 -3.12
CA GLU A 212 15.98 -14.60 -1.71
C GLU A 212 17.19 -13.73 -1.33
N ASN A 213 18.22 -13.69 -2.19
CA ASN A 213 19.42 -12.87 -1.94
C ASN A 213 19.09 -11.37 -1.84
N TYR A 214 18.11 -10.89 -2.60
CA TYR A 214 17.70 -9.48 -2.51
C TYR A 214 16.93 -9.21 -1.20
N ARG A 215 16.05 -10.09 -0.80
CA ARG A 215 15.36 -9.97 0.50
C ARG A 215 16.35 -10.02 1.67
N LYS A 216 17.35 -10.92 1.59
CA LYS A 216 18.42 -10.99 2.58
C LYS A 216 19.24 -9.71 2.63
N TYR A 217 19.59 -9.14 1.48
CA TYR A 217 20.26 -7.84 1.42
C TYR A 217 19.43 -6.73 2.10
N LEU A 218 18.11 -6.67 1.84
CA LEU A 218 17.22 -5.68 2.48
C LEU A 218 17.17 -5.86 4.00
N GLN A 219 17.20 -7.10 4.47
CA GLN A 219 17.23 -7.44 5.88
C GLN A 219 18.57 -7.07 6.53
N ASP A 220 19.69 -7.47 5.94
CA ASP A 220 21.01 -7.31 6.52
C ASP A 220 21.45 -5.82 6.54
N GLU A 221 21.14 -5.05 5.48
CA GLU A 221 21.57 -3.65 5.34
C GLU A 221 20.59 -2.64 5.96
N PHE A 222 19.28 -2.94 5.93
CA PHE A 222 18.26 -1.96 6.29
C PHE A 222 17.27 -2.47 7.34
N ALA A 223 17.40 -3.69 7.85
CA ALA A 223 16.43 -4.34 8.75
C ALA A 223 14.99 -4.40 8.17
N ILE A 224 14.85 -4.43 6.85
CA ILE A 224 13.55 -4.48 6.17
C ILE A 224 13.07 -5.92 6.04
N HIS A 225 11.93 -6.25 6.65
CA HIS A 225 11.31 -7.58 6.63
C HIS A 225 9.90 -7.59 6.07
N ARG A 226 9.31 -6.42 5.81
CA ARG A 226 7.94 -6.23 5.32
C ARG A 226 7.95 -5.37 4.07
N TYR A 227 7.03 -5.68 3.15
CA TYR A 227 7.01 -5.10 1.81
C TYR A 227 5.61 -4.58 1.50
N GLU A 228 5.55 -3.37 0.94
CA GLU A 228 4.32 -2.76 0.48
C GLU A 228 4.11 -3.03 -1.02
N TRP A 229 2.88 -3.40 -1.37
CA TRP A 229 2.47 -3.72 -2.73
C TRP A 229 1.26 -2.90 -3.13
N GLU A 230 1.08 -2.72 -4.41
CA GLU A 230 -0.14 -2.15 -4.97
C GLU A 230 -0.90 -3.22 -5.74
N CYS A 231 -2.23 -3.14 -5.69
CA CYS A 231 -3.08 -3.94 -6.54
C CYS A 231 -2.78 -3.61 -8.01
N CYS A 232 -2.55 -4.60 -8.83
CA CYS A 232 -2.35 -4.44 -10.28
C CYS A 232 -3.30 -5.37 -11.06
N GLY A 233 -3.46 -5.10 -12.36
CA GLY A 233 -4.44 -5.81 -13.20
C GLY A 233 -4.03 -7.21 -13.66
N HIS A 234 -3.01 -7.82 -13.05
CA HIS A 234 -2.55 -9.17 -13.36
C HIS A 234 -2.13 -9.90 -12.07
N GLU A 235 -2.05 -11.22 -12.16
CA GLU A 235 -1.61 -12.07 -11.07
C GLU A 235 -0.16 -11.76 -10.68
N GLN A 236 0.08 -11.70 -9.36
CA GLN A 236 1.40 -11.48 -8.79
C GLN A 236 1.71 -12.55 -7.74
N GLU A 237 2.97 -12.93 -7.69
CA GLU A 237 3.51 -13.76 -6.64
C GLU A 237 4.11 -12.89 -5.53
N TYR A 238 3.70 -13.13 -4.31
CA TYR A 238 4.23 -12.46 -3.14
C TYR A 238 5.26 -13.36 -2.44
N PRO A 239 6.38 -12.80 -1.97
CA PRO A 239 7.33 -13.58 -1.17
C PRO A 239 6.66 -14.02 0.14
N GLN A 240 7.14 -15.14 0.70
CA GLN A 240 6.72 -15.54 2.04
C GLN A 240 7.10 -14.45 3.06
N GLY A 241 6.27 -14.26 4.07
CA GLY A 241 6.45 -13.27 5.13
C GLY A 241 5.37 -12.19 5.14
N HIS A 242 5.71 -11.04 5.70
CA HIS A 242 4.76 -9.96 5.91
C HIS A 242 4.65 -9.06 4.66
N ASN A 243 3.50 -9.09 4.03
CA ASN A 243 3.18 -8.28 2.86
C ASN A 243 1.94 -7.44 3.12
N SER A 244 1.94 -6.20 2.67
CA SER A 244 0.77 -5.31 2.71
C SER A 244 0.36 -4.95 1.30
N LEU A 245 -0.93 -5.00 1.01
CA LEU A 245 -1.49 -4.70 -0.30
C LEU A 245 -2.35 -3.44 -0.24
N TYR A 246 -1.98 -2.43 -1.01
CA TYR A 246 -2.83 -1.27 -1.26
C TYR A 246 -3.96 -1.62 -2.22
N PHE A 247 -5.17 -1.34 -1.81
CA PHE A 247 -6.39 -1.65 -2.53
C PHE A 247 -7.40 -0.49 -2.40
N PRO A 248 -8.21 -0.18 -3.41
CA PRO A 248 -8.31 -0.78 -4.75
C PRO A 248 -7.46 -0.07 -5.81
N PHE A 249 -6.71 0.95 -5.45
CA PHE A 249 -5.99 1.81 -6.39
C PHE A 249 -4.54 1.42 -6.51
N TYR A 250 -3.95 1.68 -7.67
CA TYR A 250 -2.52 1.58 -7.89
C TYR A 250 -2.01 2.80 -8.66
N GLN A 251 -0.76 3.10 -8.46
CA GLN A 251 -0.08 4.17 -9.13
C GLN A 251 0.30 3.77 -10.56
N THR A 252 -0.11 4.56 -11.54
CA THR A 252 0.25 4.35 -12.94
C THR A 252 1.52 5.11 -13.34
N ASN A 253 1.75 6.28 -12.73
CA ASN A 253 2.89 7.14 -13.01
C ASN A 253 3.21 8.03 -11.81
N THR A 254 4.49 8.38 -11.62
CA THR A 254 4.94 9.41 -10.68
C THR A 254 5.73 10.48 -11.43
N SER A 255 5.58 11.74 -11.00
CA SER A 255 6.45 12.83 -11.40
C SER A 255 7.35 13.23 -10.23
N GLN A 256 8.63 13.47 -10.52
CA GLN A 256 9.55 14.06 -9.55
C GLN A 256 9.32 15.57 -9.38
N TYR A 257 8.57 16.17 -10.29
CA TYR A 257 8.28 17.59 -10.28
C TYR A 257 6.83 17.81 -9.89
N CYS A 258 6.62 18.63 -8.85
CA CYS A 258 5.29 19.08 -8.50
C CYS A 258 4.81 20.13 -9.51
N PRO A 259 3.69 19.93 -10.22
CA PRO A 259 3.19 20.92 -11.16
C PRO A 259 2.64 22.19 -10.47
N LEU A 260 2.54 22.18 -9.14
CA LEU A 260 2.07 23.30 -8.33
C LEU A 260 3.22 24.12 -7.73
N TYR A 261 4.47 23.75 -8.00
CA TYR A 261 5.68 24.43 -7.51
C TYR A 261 6.67 24.65 -8.63
#